data_057c9e15f3c90626f877445d08afc40f
#
_entry.id   057c9e15f3c90626f877445d08afc40f
#
_cell.length_a   1.000
_cell.length_b   1.000
_cell.length_c   1.000
_cell.angle_alpha   90.00
_cell.angle_beta   90.00
_cell.angle_gamma   90.00
#
_symmetry.space_group_name_H-M   'P 1'
#
loop_
_entity.id
_entity.type
_entity.pdbx_description
1 polymer ?
#
loop_
_entity_poly.entity_id
_entity_poly.type
_entity_poly.pdbx_seq_one_letter_code
_entity_poly.pdbx_strand_id
1 'polypeptide(L)'
;PKLAPTQAVIVPIWRGNNKGEVRREAETLFDELKDAGLRMEADLDEEHSPGWKFNEHELRGVPVRVELGPKDIEKGQAVLVRRDTGEKEFVARKELPARLNELMGEIQENMLRQAAAFRHENTRQAESYGEFKEIIAEKRGFVVAPWDGTEETEQKIKEDTKATIRLLPFERQEGKDLVSGKPGKTAVFARAY
;
A
#
# COMPACT_ATOMS: atom_id res chain seq x y z
N PRO A 1 4.25 -6.11 3.19
CA PRO A 1 5.38 -7.00 2.86
C PRO A 1 5.23 -8.46 3.27
N LYS A 2 4.32 -8.82 4.20
CA LYS A 2 4.11 -10.23 4.63
C LYS A 2 3.80 -11.17 3.48
N LEU A 3 3.01 -10.73 2.51
CA LEU A 3 2.57 -11.53 1.36
C LEU A 3 3.41 -11.31 0.09
N ALA A 4 4.38 -10.41 0.10
CA ALA A 4 5.22 -10.15 -1.06
C ALA A 4 6.04 -11.41 -1.42
N PRO A 5 5.96 -11.94 -2.65
CA PRO A 5 6.80 -13.08 -3.06
C PRO A 5 8.29 -12.76 -2.91
N THR A 6 8.69 -11.56 -3.32
CA THR A 6 10.02 -10.99 -3.14
C THR A 6 9.91 -9.82 -2.16
N GLN A 7 10.62 -9.90 -1.04
CA GLN A 7 10.61 -8.87 0.00
C GLN A 7 11.64 -7.77 -0.25
N ALA A 8 12.77 -8.13 -0.82
CA ALA A 8 13.75 -7.17 -1.27
C ALA A 8 14.48 -7.67 -2.51
N VAL A 9 14.93 -6.75 -3.35
CA VAL A 9 15.72 -7.03 -4.55
C VAL A 9 17.03 -6.27 -4.50
N ILE A 10 18.15 -6.95 -4.76
CA ILE A 10 19.43 -6.31 -4.94
C ILE A 10 19.55 -5.86 -6.39
N VAL A 11 19.80 -4.58 -6.59
CA VAL A 11 20.08 -3.99 -7.92
C VAL A 11 21.50 -3.44 -7.90
N PRO A 12 22.46 -4.15 -8.48
CA PRO A 12 23.82 -3.67 -8.61
C PRO A 12 23.91 -2.53 -9.62
N ILE A 13 24.71 -1.51 -9.27
CA ILE A 13 24.92 -0.31 -10.09
C ILE A 13 26.39 -0.27 -10.48
N TRP A 14 26.72 -0.70 -11.67
CA TRP A 14 28.08 -0.68 -12.20
C TRP A 14 28.26 0.36 -13.31
N ARG A 15 29.50 0.79 -13.49
CA ARG A 15 29.91 1.65 -14.61
C ARG A 15 31.30 1.23 -15.09
N GLY A 16 31.45 1.12 -16.41
CA GLY A 16 32.76 0.79 -17.00
C GLY A 16 33.34 -0.55 -16.49
N ASN A 17 34.55 -0.54 -15.97
CA ASN A 17 35.34 -1.74 -15.68
C ASN A 17 35.06 -2.40 -14.32
N ASN A 18 34.18 -1.81 -13.47
CA ASN A 18 33.91 -2.35 -12.12
C ASN A 18 32.78 -3.38 -12.06
N LYS A 19 32.18 -3.74 -13.19
CA LYS A 19 31.04 -4.65 -13.29
C LYS A 19 31.29 -5.99 -12.59
N GLY A 20 32.45 -6.62 -12.87
CA GLY A 20 32.78 -7.93 -12.31
C GLY A 20 32.91 -7.94 -10.78
N GLU A 21 33.38 -6.85 -10.20
CA GLU A 21 33.48 -6.67 -8.76
C GLU A 21 32.10 -6.48 -8.15
N VAL A 22 31.34 -5.50 -8.65
CA VAL A 22 30.01 -5.17 -8.14
C VAL A 22 29.05 -6.37 -8.25
N ARG A 23 29.15 -7.14 -9.32
CA ARG A 23 28.37 -8.37 -9.51
C ARG A 23 28.69 -9.42 -8.42
N ARG A 24 29.96 -9.72 -8.19
CA ARG A 24 30.37 -10.68 -7.14
C ARG A 24 29.91 -10.25 -5.75
N GLU A 25 30.06 -8.96 -5.44
CA GLU A 25 29.61 -8.42 -4.17
C GLU A 25 28.07 -8.49 -4.02
N ALA A 26 27.31 -8.28 -5.11
CA ALA A 26 25.86 -8.43 -5.09
C ALA A 26 25.43 -9.89 -4.90
N GLU A 27 26.13 -10.84 -5.54
CA GLU A 27 25.90 -12.28 -5.36
C GLU A 27 26.21 -12.71 -3.92
N THR A 28 27.33 -12.27 -3.37
CA THR A 28 27.69 -12.54 -1.96
C THR A 28 26.67 -11.95 -0.99
N LEU A 29 26.26 -10.71 -1.21
CA LEU A 29 25.24 -10.06 -0.38
C LEU A 29 23.89 -10.76 -0.48
N PHE A 30 23.53 -11.25 -1.67
CA PHE A 30 22.31 -12.04 -1.86
C PHE A 30 22.29 -13.31 -0.99
N ASP A 31 23.38 -14.06 -0.98
CA ASP A 31 23.50 -15.28 -0.18
C ASP A 31 23.41 -14.95 1.32
N GLU A 32 24.13 -13.93 1.80
CA GLU A 32 24.08 -13.47 3.19
C GLU A 32 22.66 -13.10 3.64
N LEU A 33 21.92 -12.36 2.82
CA LEU A 33 20.56 -11.92 3.14
C LEU A 33 19.51 -13.03 3.03
N LYS A 34 19.69 -13.95 2.10
CA LYS A 34 18.85 -15.15 1.95
C LYS A 34 18.99 -16.06 3.18
N ASP A 35 20.20 -16.27 3.67
CA ASP A 35 20.48 -17.07 4.87
C ASP A 35 19.87 -16.44 6.13
N ALA A 36 19.65 -15.14 6.14
CA ALA A 36 18.90 -14.42 7.19
C ALA A 36 17.37 -14.61 7.13
N GLY A 37 16.86 -15.43 6.18
CA GLY A 37 15.44 -15.77 6.08
C GLY A 37 14.58 -14.81 5.27
N LEU A 38 15.18 -13.87 4.54
CA LEU A 38 14.48 -12.95 3.65
C LEU A 38 14.20 -13.59 2.27
N ARG A 39 13.03 -13.33 1.72
CA ARG A 39 12.72 -13.68 0.32
C ARG A 39 13.32 -12.62 -0.60
N MET A 40 14.47 -12.95 -1.17
CA MET A 40 15.31 -12.04 -1.92
C MET A 40 15.38 -12.40 -3.40
N GLU A 41 15.62 -11.41 -4.24
CA GLU A 41 16.10 -11.56 -5.62
C GLU A 41 17.38 -10.72 -5.80
N ALA A 42 18.22 -11.12 -6.74
CA ALA A 42 19.33 -10.31 -7.24
C ALA A 42 19.10 -10.08 -8.74
N ASP A 43 18.92 -8.84 -9.14
CA ASP A 43 18.74 -8.47 -10.55
C ASP A 43 20.10 -8.23 -11.22
N LEU A 44 20.70 -9.31 -11.67
CA LEU A 44 22.00 -9.32 -12.34
C LEU A 44 21.90 -9.15 -13.86
N ASP A 45 20.72 -8.83 -14.39
CA ASP A 45 20.52 -8.53 -15.80
C ASP A 45 21.45 -7.40 -16.26
N GLU A 46 22.00 -7.54 -17.46
CA GLU A 46 22.99 -6.64 -18.03
C GLU A 46 22.41 -5.78 -19.18
N GLU A 47 21.23 -6.13 -19.66
CA GLU A 47 20.60 -5.49 -20.81
C GLU A 47 19.88 -4.19 -20.42
N HIS A 48 19.40 -4.11 -19.18
CA HIS A 48 18.61 -2.99 -18.72
C HIS A 48 19.38 -2.05 -17.79
N SER A 49 19.09 -0.76 -17.91
CA SER A 49 19.67 0.26 -17.02
C SER A 49 19.15 0.12 -15.58
N PRO A 50 19.92 0.58 -14.56
CA PRO A 50 19.44 0.58 -13.18
C PRO A 50 18.10 1.27 -13.00
N GLY A 51 17.85 2.40 -13.69
CA GLY A 51 16.57 3.10 -13.63
C GLY A 51 15.40 2.29 -14.17
N TRP A 52 15.58 1.52 -15.23
CA TRP A 52 14.57 0.61 -15.75
C TRP A 52 14.26 -0.49 -14.71
N LYS A 53 15.28 -1.11 -14.14
CA LYS A 53 15.13 -2.14 -13.10
C LYS A 53 14.38 -1.61 -11.88
N PHE A 54 14.67 -0.37 -11.46
CA PHE A 54 13.96 0.26 -10.35
C PHE A 54 12.46 0.32 -10.61
N ASN A 55 12.04 0.81 -11.77
CA ASN A 55 10.64 0.89 -12.15
C ASN A 55 10.00 -0.50 -12.28
N GLU A 56 10.68 -1.47 -12.87
CA GLU A 56 10.18 -2.84 -13.02
C GLU A 56 9.88 -3.48 -11.65
N HIS A 57 10.81 -3.39 -10.72
CA HIS A 57 10.61 -3.96 -9.38
C HIS A 57 9.57 -3.19 -8.56
N GLU A 58 9.42 -1.88 -8.75
CA GLU A 58 8.34 -1.09 -8.17
C GLU A 58 6.97 -1.52 -8.69
N LEU A 59 6.83 -1.77 -10.00
CA LEU A 59 5.60 -2.28 -10.63
C LEU A 59 5.27 -3.70 -10.13
N ARG A 60 6.28 -4.55 -9.97
CA ARG A 60 6.12 -5.90 -9.40
C ARG A 60 5.77 -5.88 -7.91
N GLY A 61 5.82 -4.74 -7.27
CA GLY A 61 5.43 -4.56 -5.87
C GLY A 61 6.49 -4.99 -4.85
N VAL A 62 7.77 -5.04 -5.23
CA VAL A 62 8.87 -5.36 -4.31
C VAL A 62 8.99 -4.26 -3.25
N PRO A 63 8.86 -4.58 -1.95
CA PRO A 63 8.80 -3.57 -0.89
C PRO A 63 10.08 -2.75 -0.71
N VAL A 64 11.25 -3.38 -0.86
CA VAL A 64 12.55 -2.73 -0.65
C VAL A 64 13.49 -3.05 -1.80
N ARG A 65 14.14 -2.03 -2.32
CA ARG A 65 15.27 -2.16 -3.24
C ARG A 65 16.57 -1.93 -2.49
N VAL A 66 17.54 -2.81 -2.68
CA VAL A 66 18.92 -2.70 -2.16
C VAL A 66 19.82 -2.29 -3.32
N GLU A 67 20.22 -1.03 -3.34
CA GLU A 67 21.14 -0.50 -4.35
C GLU A 67 22.59 -0.74 -3.86
N LEU A 68 23.44 -1.29 -4.72
CA LEU A 68 24.83 -1.59 -4.43
C LEU A 68 25.74 -1.08 -5.56
N GLY A 69 26.47 -0.02 -5.30
CA GLY A 69 27.46 0.55 -6.22
C GLY A 69 28.89 0.44 -5.70
N PRO A 70 29.91 0.80 -6.51
CA PRO A 70 31.31 0.72 -6.09
C PRO A 70 31.64 1.52 -4.83
N LYS A 71 31.02 2.71 -4.70
CA LYS A 71 31.23 3.57 -3.51
C LYS A 71 30.59 2.97 -2.25
N ASP A 72 29.54 2.17 -2.42
CA ASP A 72 28.87 1.51 -1.30
C ASP A 72 29.69 0.31 -0.84
N ILE A 73 30.26 -0.44 -1.78
CA ILE A 73 31.20 -1.53 -1.51
C ILE A 73 32.42 -1.01 -0.76
N GLU A 74 33.07 0.06 -1.26
CA GLU A 74 34.22 0.69 -0.63
C GLU A 74 33.94 1.09 0.82
N LYS A 75 32.72 1.57 1.10
CA LYS A 75 32.30 1.97 2.45
C LYS A 75 31.74 0.84 3.30
N GLY A 76 31.64 -0.37 2.77
CA GLY A 76 31.03 -1.50 3.46
C GLY A 76 29.56 -1.31 3.81
N GLN A 77 28.78 -0.69 2.91
CA GLN A 77 27.37 -0.35 3.08
C GLN A 77 26.54 -0.73 1.85
N ALA A 78 25.22 -0.61 1.93
CA ALA A 78 24.31 -0.58 0.80
C ALA A 78 23.24 0.50 1.01
N VAL A 79 22.51 0.86 -0.05
CA VAL A 79 21.41 1.82 0.03
C VAL A 79 20.08 1.04 0.00
N LEU A 80 19.29 1.17 1.05
CA LEU A 80 17.92 0.66 1.08
C LEU A 80 16.98 1.74 0.59
N VAL A 81 16.06 1.38 -0.31
CA VAL A 81 15.03 2.28 -0.84
C VAL A 81 13.67 1.66 -0.60
N ARG A 82 12.83 2.35 0.14
CA ARG A 82 11.46 1.93 0.45
C ARG A 82 10.51 2.26 -0.70
N ARG A 83 9.70 1.29 -1.13
CA ARG A 83 8.70 1.54 -2.17
C ARG A 83 7.54 2.41 -1.70
N ASP A 84 7.14 2.29 -0.45
CA ASP A 84 5.96 2.98 0.10
C ASP A 84 6.15 4.47 0.35
N THR A 85 7.40 4.93 0.57
CA THR A 85 7.73 6.35 0.83
C THR A 85 8.72 6.94 -0.17
N GLY A 86 9.50 6.10 -0.88
CA GLY A 86 10.61 6.52 -1.71
C GLY A 86 11.87 6.93 -0.93
N GLU A 87 11.84 6.83 0.40
CA GLU A 87 12.98 7.18 1.24
C GLU A 87 14.17 6.26 1.03
N LYS A 88 15.37 6.87 1.11
CA LYS A 88 16.67 6.20 0.99
C LYS A 88 17.42 6.22 2.31
N GLU A 89 17.99 5.07 2.65
CA GLU A 89 18.78 4.88 3.86
C GLU A 89 20.09 4.18 3.52
N PHE A 90 21.23 4.70 4.03
CA PHE A 90 22.53 4.06 3.92
C PHE A 90 22.73 3.17 5.15
N VAL A 91 22.94 1.88 4.93
CA VAL A 91 23.01 0.88 6.00
C VAL A 91 24.33 0.11 5.88
N ALA A 92 25.06 -0.04 6.98
CA ALA A 92 26.26 -0.86 7.02
C ALA A 92 25.93 -2.33 6.69
N ARG A 93 26.76 -3.00 5.88
CA ARG A 93 26.52 -4.36 5.39
C ARG A 93 26.14 -5.34 6.51
N LYS A 94 26.83 -5.29 7.63
CA LYS A 94 26.59 -6.16 8.80
C LYS A 94 25.21 -5.94 9.45
N GLU A 95 24.59 -4.78 9.24
CA GLU A 95 23.32 -4.39 9.83
C GLU A 95 22.13 -4.65 8.88
N LEU A 96 22.41 -4.89 7.58
CA LEU A 96 21.38 -5.08 6.56
C LEU A 96 20.34 -6.15 6.90
N PRO A 97 20.70 -7.36 7.41
CA PRO A 97 19.69 -8.38 7.72
C PRO A 97 18.70 -7.93 8.80
N ALA A 98 19.21 -7.33 9.88
CA ALA A 98 18.37 -6.81 10.96
C ALA A 98 17.51 -5.65 10.47
N ARG A 99 18.11 -4.68 9.77
CA ARG A 99 17.41 -3.50 9.27
C ARG A 99 16.32 -3.82 8.24
N LEU A 100 16.58 -4.76 7.34
CA LEU A 100 15.56 -5.22 6.38
C LEU A 100 14.37 -5.87 7.07
N ASN A 101 14.57 -6.68 8.10
CA ASN A 101 13.49 -7.28 8.88
C ASN A 101 12.66 -6.21 9.61
N GLU A 102 13.29 -5.20 10.20
CA GLU A 102 12.60 -4.05 10.81
C GLU A 102 11.78 -3.29 9.78
N LEU A 103 12.37 -2.98 8.61
CA LEU A 103 11.68 -2.29 7.52
C LEU A 103 10.44 -3.03 7.03
N MET A 104 10.45 -4.37 7.01
CA MET A 104 9.24 -5.14 6.65
C MET A 104 8.08 -4.86 7.62
N GLY A 105 8.36 -4.70 8.91
CA GLY A 105 7.38 -4.29 9.91
C GLY A 105 6.90 -2.85 9.68
N GLU A 106 7.82 -1.91 9.59
CA GLU A 106 7.54 -0.49 9.38
C GLU A 106 6.70 -0.22 8.13
N ILE A 107 7.07 -0.85 6.99
CA ILE A 107 6.31 -0.72 5.74
C ILE A 107 4.90 -1.29 5.91
N GLN A 108 4.75 -2.44 6.56
CA GLN A 108 3.43 -3.05 6.80
C GLN A 108 2.53 -2.14 7.63
N GLU A 109 3.06 -1.55 8.68
CA GLU A 109 2.34 -0.61 9.54
C GLU A 109 2.01 0.69 8.80
N ASN A 110 2.95 1.21 8.02
CA ASN A 110 2.74 2.42 7.23
C ASN A 110 1.62 2.23 6.20
N MET A 111 1.63 1.12 5.46
CA MET A 111 0.57 0.79 4.51
C MET A 111 -0.80 0.66 5.20
N LEU A 112 -0.86 0.06 6.39
CA LEU A 112 -2.09 -0.03 7.16
C LEU A 112 -2.59 1.34 7.60
N ARG A 113 -1.68 2.20 8.12
CA ARG A 113 -2.03 3.58 8.51
C ARG A 113 -2.56 4.39 7.33
N GLN A 114 -1.89 4.33 6.18
CA GLN A 114 -2.33 5.03 4.97
C GLN A 114 -3.72 4.56 4.52
N ALA A 115 -3.95 3.26 4.49
CA ALA A 115 -5.26 2.70 4.13
C ALA A 115 -6.36 3.08 5.14
N ALA A 116 -6.05 3.08 6.44
CA ALA A 116 -6.98 3.49 7.50
C ALA A 116 -7.30 4.98 7.42
N ALA A 117 -6.30 5.84 7.21
CA ALA A 117 -6.48 7.27 7.03
C ALA A 117 -7.33 7.57 5.79
N PHE A 118 -7.00 6.96 4.65
CA PHE A 118 -7.77 7.11 3.42
C PHE A 118 -9.24 6.70 3.60
N ARG A 119 -9.48 5.55 4.25
CA ARG A 119 -10.85 5.12 4.56
C ARG A 119 -11.56 6.12 5.44
N HIS A 120 -10.93 6.62 6.50
CA HIS A 120 -11.52 7.59 7.42
C HIS A 120 -11.88 8.89 6.70
N GLU A 121 -10.97 9.46 5.92
CA GLU A 121 -11.18 10.68 5.15
C GLU A 121 -12.28 10.55 4.09
N ASN A 122 -12.48 9.34 3.57
CA ASN A 122 -13.49 9.03 2.56
C ASN A 122 -14.76 8.37 3.12
N THR A 123 -14.98 8.42 4.44
CA THR A 123 -16.21 7.96 5.10
C THR A 123 -16.86 9.13 5.82
N ARG A 124 -18.07 9.47 5.48
CA ARG A 124 -18.83 10.63 6.01
C ARG A 124 -20.18 10.17 6.54
N GLN A 125 -20.68 10.90 7.53
CA GLN A 125 -22.07 10.75 7.97
C GLN A 125 -22.93 11.77 7.25
N ALA A 126 -24.19 11.43 7.01
CA ALA A 126 -25.21 12.34 6.48
C ALA A 126 -26.34 12.45 7.49
N GLU A 127 -26.75 13.69 7.79
CA GLU A 127 -27.85 13.98 8.72
C GLU A 127 -29.18 14.24 7.99
N SER A 128 -29.11 14.46 6.67
CA SER A 128 -30.27 14.65 5.81
C SER A 128 -30.12 13.97 4.46
N TYR A 129 -31.26 13.69 3.82
CA TYR A 129 -31.23 13.09 2.47
C TYR A 129 -30.65 14.04 1.41
N GLY A 130 -30.78 15.35 1.61
CA GLY A 130 -30.13 16.35 0.76
C GLY A 130 -28.62 16.27 0.84
N GLU A 131 -28.09 16.27 2.05
CA GLU A 131 -26.65 16.12 2.31
C GLU A 131 -26.11 14.76 1.81
N PHE A 132 -26.87 13.67 2.01
CA PHE A 132 -26.52 12.35 1.48
C PHE A 132 -26.31 12.41 -0.05
N LYS A 133 -27.24 13.03 -0.78
CA LYS A 133 -27.14 13.17 -2.24
C LYS A 133 -25.94 14.00 -2.66
N GLU A 134 -25.68 15.11 -1.96
CA GLU A 134 -24.52 15.97 -2.23
C GLU A 134 -23.18 15.22 -2.02
N ILE A 135 -23.05 14.49 -0.91
CA ILE A 135 -21.83 13.72 -0.62
C ILE A 135 -21.60 12.67 -1.72
N ILE A 136 -22.64 11.93 -2.10
CA ILE A 136 -22.50 10.88 -3.14
C ILE A 136 -22.15 11.49 -4.50
N ALA A 137 -22.71 12.64 -4.85
CA ALA A 137 -22.48 13.28 -6.15
C ALA A 137 -21.10 13.92 -6.25
N GLU A 138 -20.68 14.67 -5.23
CA GLU A 138 -19.53 15.57 -5.30
C GLU A 138 -18.30 14.99 -4.61
N LYS A 139 -18.44 14.52 -3.37
CA LYS A 139 -17.29 14.10 -2.54
C LYS A 139 -16.92 12.64 -2.76
N ARG A 140 -17.86 11.82 -3.21
CA ARG A 140 -17.69 10.36 -3.36
C ARG A 140 -17.31 9.66 -2.04
N GLY A 141 -16.89 8.39 -2.11
CA GLY A 141 -16.53 7.59 -0.95
C GLY A 141 -17.72 6.88 -0.32
N PHE A 142 -17.64 6.65 0.99
CA PHE A 142 -18.68 5.99 1.77
C PHE A 142 -19.55 7.02 2.50
N VAL A 143 -20.84 6.76 2.55
CA VAL A 143 -21.80 7.52 3.37
C VAL A 143 -22.42 6.58 4.39
N VAL A 144 -22.34 6.95 5.65
CA VAL A 144 -22.94 6.25 6.77
C VAL A 144 -24.25 6.95 7.12
N ALA A 145 -25.35 6.22 7.04
CA ALA A 145 -26.68 6.77 7.33
C ALA A 145 -27.62 5.69 7.87
N PRO A 146 -28.63 6.04 8.68
CA PRO A 146 -29.67 5.09 9.08
C PRO A 146 -30.52 4.67 7.89
N TRP A 147 -30.87 3.39 7.83
CA TRP A 147 -31.75 2.76 6.84
C TRP A 147 -32.84 1.93 7.55
N ASP A 148 -34.07 2.06 7.13
CA ASP A 148 -35.24 1.42 7.75
C ASP A 148 -35.39 -0.09 7.44
N GLY A 149 -34.48 -0.62 6.60
CA GLY A 149 -34.46 -2.05 6.27
C GLY A 149 -35.42 -2.42 5.12
N THR A 150 -36.05 -1.47 4.44
CA THR A 150 -37.03 -1.75 3.37
C THR A 150 -36.38 -1.66 1.99
N GLU A 151 -36.85 -2.51 1.08
CA GLU A 151 -36.43 -2.48 -0.32
C GLU A 151 -36.87 -1.18 -1.02
N GLU A 152 -38.01 -0.62 -0.61
CA GLU A 152 -38.53 0.63 -1.17
C GLU A 152 -37.58 1.81 -0.99
N THR A 153 -37.04 1.99 0.22
CA THR A 153 -36.10 3.09 0.50
C THR A 153 -34.76 2.83 -0.14
N GLU A 154 -34.24 1.58 -0.19
CA GLU A 154 -33.03 1.22 -0.90
C GLU A 154 -33.14 1.50 -2.40
N GLN A 155 -34.23 1.09 -3.02
CA GLN A 155 -34.49 1.33 -4.44
C GLN A 155 -34.55 2.84 -4.76
N LYS A 156 -35.22 3.63 -3.91
CA LYS A 156 -35.27 5.08 -4.08
C LYS A 156 -33.87 5.73 -3.98
N ILE A 157 -33.07 5.34 -3.01
CA ILE A 157 -31.69 5.82 -2.88
C ILE A 157 -30.89 5.49 -4.15
N LYS A 158 -31.01 4.26 -4.65
CA LYS A 158 -30.33 3.81 -5.87
C LYS A 158 -30.78 4.58 -7.11
N GLU A 159 -32.07 4.85 -7.26
CA GLU A 159 -32.60 5.62 -8.38
C GLU A 159 -32.10 7.06 -8.38
N ASP A 160 -32.15 7.73 -7.22
CA ASP A 160 -31.80 9.14 -7.07
C ASP A 160 -30.28 9.38 -7.16
N THR A 161 -29.45 8.42 -6.69
CA THR A 161 -28.01 8.68 -6.46
C THR A 161 -27.06 7.68 -7.11
N LYS A 162 -27.57 6.56 -7.57
CA LYS A 162 -26.79 5.38 -7.99
C LYS A 162 -25.97 4.73 -6.86
N ALA A 163 -26.14 5.17 -5.62
CA ALA A 163 -25.56 4.52 -4.45
C ALA A 163 -26.34 3.27 -4.07
N THR A 164 -25.63 2.29 -3.55
CA THR A 164 -26.20 1.05 -3.00
C THR A 164 -25.60 0.77 -1.64
N ILE A 165 -26.26 -0.04 -0.83
CA ILE A 165 -25.72 -0.52 0.44
C ILE A 165 -24.49 -1.40 0.15
N ARG A 166 -23.38 -1.12 0.81
CA ARG A 166 -22.11 -1.86 0.70
C ARG A 166 -21.85 -2.73 1.91
N LEU A 167 -22.28 -2.27 3.06
CA LEU A 167 -22.03 -2.93 4.33
C LEU A 167 -23.14 -2.61 5.32
N LEU A 168 -23.56 -3.62 6.06
CA LEU A 168 -24.32 -3.50 7.29
C LEU A 168 -23.36 -3.79 8.45
N PRO A 169 -22.95 -2.78 9.23
CA PRO A 169 -22.05 -2.98 10.35
C PRO A 169 -22.60 -3.99 11.37
N PHE A 170 -21.73 -4.74 12.03
CA PHE A 170 -22.15 -5.64 13.12
C PHE A 170 -22.82 -4.87 14.27
N GLU A 171 -22.23 -3.75 14.65
CA GLU A 171 -22.81 -2.81 15.62
C GLU A 171 -23.45 -1.66 14.87
N ARG A 172 -24.79 -1.68 14.82
CA ARG A 172 -25.59 -0.68 14.09
C ARG A 172 -26.25 0.26 15.07
N GLN A 173 -25.95 1.54 14.93
CA GLN A 173 -26.60 2.60 15.71
C GLN A 173 -28.03 2.82 15.20
N GLU A 174 -28.95 3.07 16.12
CA GLU A 174 -30.32 3.42 15.80
C GLU A 174 -30.43 4.88 15.36
N GLY A 175 -31.33 5.16 14.42
CA GLY A 175 -31.59 6.47 13.90
C GLY A 175 -32.86 6.51 13.06
N LYS A 176 -33.11 7.65 12.40
CA LYS A 176 -34.22 7.77 11.47
C LYS A 176 -33.71 7.68 10.06
N ASP A 177 -34.32 6.78 9.27
CA ASP A 177 -34.03 6.67 7.83
C ASP A 177 -34.22 8.02 7.13
N LEU A 178 -33.23 8.40 6.31
CA LEU A 178 -33.18 9.72 5.68
C LEU A 178 -34.27 9.95 4.60
N VAL A 179 -34.83 8.86 4.07
CA VAL A 179 -35.87 8.89 3.01
C VAL A 179 -37.24 8.82 3.61
N SER A 180 -37.55 7.80 4.44
CA SER A 180 -38.87 7.52 4.99
C SER A 180 -39.13 8.22 6.33
N GLY A 181 -38.11 8.65 7.06
CA GLY A 181 -38.19 9.15 8.43
C GLY A 181 -38.57 8.10 9.48
N LYS A 182 -38.69 6.83 9.12
CA LYS A 182 -39.01 5.72 10.01
C LYS A 182 -37.78 5.32 10.83
N PRO A 183 -37.97 4.62 11.96
CA PRO A 183 -36.84 4.05 12.70
C PRO A 183 -35.99 3.12 11.80
N GLY A 184 -34.70 3.26 11.87
CA GLY A 184 -33.75 2.48 11.08
C GLY A 184 -32.44 2.26 11.82
N LYS A 185 -31.54 1.53 11.22
CA LYS A 185 -30.21 1.24 11.76
C LYS A 185 -29.12 1.56 10.74
N THR A 186 -27.96 1.98 11.23
CA THR A 186 -26.83 2.35 10.39
C THR A 186 -26.55 1.35 9.27
N ALA A 187 -26.42 1.87 8.07
CA ALA A 187 -25.92 1.19 6.89
C ALA A 187 -24.84 2.06 6.22
N VAL A 188 -23.99 1.46 5.43
CA VAL A 188 -22.91 2.13 4.69
C VAL A 188 -23.23 2.06 3.21
N PHE A 189 -23.29 3.21 2.58
CA PHE A 189 -23.62 3.39 1.17
C PHE A 189 -22.42 3.87 0.38
N ALA A 190 -22.33 3.48 -0.87
CA ALA A 190 -21.41 4.08 -1.83
C ALA A 190 -21.90 3.87 -3.26
N ARG A 191 -21.49 4.76 -4.15
CA ARG A 191 -21.68 4.60 -5.59
C ARG A 191 -20.53 3.72 -6.14
N ALA A 192 -20.87 2.75 -6.99
CA ALA A 192 -19.89 2.01 -7.76
C ALA A 192 -19.73 2.70 -9.10
N TYR A 193 -18.61 3.28 -9.40
CA TYR A 193 -18.23 3.91 -10.69
C TYR A 193 -19.15 5.03 -11.19
#